data_a1cbfc2e132305aea80e4baff2da4641
#
_entry.id   a1cbfc2e132305aea80e4baff2da4641
#
_cell.length_a   1.000
_cell.length_b   1.000
_cell.length_c   1.000
_cell.angle_alpha   90.00
_cell.angle_beta   90.00
_cell.angle_gamma   90.00
#
_symmetry.space_group_name_H-M   'P 1'
#
loop_
_entity.id
_entity.type
_entity.pdbx_description
1 polymer ?
#
loop_
_entity_poly.entity_id
_entity_poly.type
_entity_poly.pdbx_seq_one_letter_code
_entity_poly.pdbx_strand_id
1 'polypeptide(L)'
;MKIFLKNYTGQCVDFFRFGGNYGDSIIWHGTMNLLAELNIRIANVDLLSEKTNEILVIDGGGNFVDYYDDVRNFIIQNHERYKEIIFLPHTIFGNKQIEVLSKLRSNTTIFCREKESGKFVDSFAKSCNVFLWHDCAFYNSFEKSEMGKGILNAFRSDCESILKFIPESNIDISYNGFATKPLNEFLDTISQFEQINTDRLHVAITAVLLGKKVNLYPNSYFKNKAVFDYSLSKFPNINFINQDIF
;
A
#
# COMPACT_ATOMS: atom_id res chain seq x y z
N MET A 1 9.22 -10.90 -5.47
CA MET A 1 8.98 -10.88 -4.01
C MET A 1 8.67 -12.27 -3.46
N LYS A 2 7.62 -12.97 -3.89
CA LYS A 2 7.25 -14.29 -3.33
C LYS A 2 8.41 -15.31 -3.36
N ILE A 3 9.17 -15.39 -4.46
CA ILE A 3 10.36 -16.25 -4.54
C ILE A 3 11.44 -15.84 -3.52
N PHE A 4 11.66 -14.54 -3.34
CA PHE A 4 12.59 -14.00 -2.35
C PHE A 4 12.14 -14.35 -0.92
N LEU A 5 10.86 -14.13 -0.59
CA LEU A 5 10.32 -14.40 0.73
C LEU A 5 10.31 -15.89 1.10
N LYS A 6 10.36 -16.82 0.13
CA LYS A 6 10.52 -18.27 0.41
C LYS A 6 11.78 -18.61 1.21
N ASN A 7 12.82 -17.77 1.18
CA ASN A 7 14.03 -17.96 1.99
C ASN A 7 13.76 -17.87 3.49
N TYR A 8 12.60 -17.34 3.90
CA TYR A 8 12.20 -17.15 5.30
C TYR A 8 11.09 -18.12 5.73
N THR A 9 10.75 -19.11 4.91
CA THR A 9 9.75 -20.13 5.24
C THR A 9 10.05 -20.80 6.57
N GLY A 10 9.06 -20.88 7.44
CA GLY A 10 9.16 -21.46 8.80
C GLY A 10 9.78 -20.52 9.85
N GLN A 11 10.31 -19.37 9.46
CA GLN A 11 10.89 -18.40 10.38
C GLN A 11 9.84 -17.53 11.05
N CYS A 12 10.23 -16.88 12.14
CA CYS A 12 9.53 -15.78 12.77
C CYS A 12 10.32 -14.50 12.52
N VAL A 13 9.65 -13.43 12.10
CA VAL A 13 10.26 -12.12 11.82
C VAL A 13 9.61 -11.05 12.69
N ASP A 14 10.37 -10.02 13.03
CA ASP A 14 9.78 -8.81 13.59
C ASP A 14 9.06 -8.07 12.47
N PHE A 15 7.85 -7.62 12.75
CA PHE A 15 6.98 -7.01 11.75
C PHE A 15 6.52 -5.63 12.22
N PHE A 16 6.95 -4.61 11.51
CA PHE A 16 6.48 -3.25 11.75
C PHE A 16 5.32 -2.92 10.82
N ARG A 17 4.23 -2.52 11.46
CA ARG A 17 3.04 -2.02 10.82
C ARG A 17 2.70 -0.64 11.37
N PHE A 18 2.43 0.29 10.49
CA PHE A 18 1.92 1.61 10.85
C PHE A 18 0.38 1.61 10.90
N GLY A 19 -0.18 2.58 11.61
CA GLY A 19 -1.62 2.83 11.61
C GLY A 19 -2.09 3.32 10.24
N GLY A 20 -3.41 3.39 10.05
CA GLY A 20 -3.94 3.89 8.79
C GLY A 20 -5.45 3.68 8.64
N ASN A 21 -5.91 3.77 7.42
CA ASN A 21 -7.31 3.66 7.02
C ASN A 21 -7.64 2.27 6.43
N TYR A 22 -8.82 2.10 5.83
CA TYR A 22 -9.20 0.84 5.18
C TYR A 22 -8.24 0.42 4.04
N GLY A 23 -7.60 1.39 3.37
CA GLY A 23 -6.58 1.06 2.38
C GLY A 23 -5.40 0.29 2.97
N ASP A 24 -4.93 0.71 4.15
CA ASP A 24 -3.86 0.00 4.87
C ASP A 24 -4.36 -1.34 5.41
N SER A 25 -5.65 -1.47 5.76
CA SER A 25 -6.25 -2.76 6.11
C SER A 25 -6.23 -3.75 4.95
N ILE A 26 -6.52 -3.31 3.73
CA ILE A 26 -6.46 -4.16 2.53
C ILE A 26 -5.03 -4.64 2.26
N ILE A 27 -4.03 -3.77 2.42
CA ILE A 27 -2.61 -4.16 2.31
C ILE A 27 -2.29 -5.21 3.36
N TRP A 28 -2.64 -4.94 4.62
CA TRP A 28 -2.41 -5.86 5.73
C TRP A 28 -3.01 -7.24 5.48
N HIS A 29 -4.27 -7.32 5.08
CA HIS A 29 -4.91 -8.60 4.77
C HIS A 29 -4.18 -9.35 3.65
N GLY A 30 -3.82 -8.66 2.57
CA GLY A 30 -3.03 -9.25 1.50
C GLY A 30 -1.65 -9.70 1.95
N THR A 31 -0.98 -8.92 2.81
CA THR A 31 0.30 -9.29 3.42
C THR A 31 0.15 -10.55 4.27
N MET A 32 -0.88 -10.63 5.13
CA MET A 32 -1.11 -11.81 5.96
C MET A 32 -1.40 -13.06 5.13
N ASN A 33 -2.19 -12.95 4.07
CA ASN A 33 -2.43 -14.06 3.15
C ASN A 33 -1.11 -14.57 2.53
N LEU A 34 -0.25 -13.66 2.09
CA LEU A 34 1.05 -14.00 1.52
C LEU A 34 1.97 -14.68 2.54
N LEU A 35 2.09 -14.13 3.75
CA LEU A 35 2.96 -14.65 4.79
C LEU A 35 2.47 -16.01 5.30
N ALA A 36 1.15 -16.18 5.44
CA ALA A 36 0.54 -17.46 5.81
C ALA A 36 0.80 -18.53 4.74
N GLU A 37 0.64 -18.20 3.46
CA GLU A 37 0.96 -19.13 2.36
C GLU A 37 2.42 -19.59 2.38
N LEU A 38 3.33 -18.70 2.80
CA LEU A 38 4.75 -18.98 2.89
C LEU A 38 5.18 -19.58 4.24
N ASN A 39 4.22 -19.78 5.17
CA ASN A 39 4.51 -20.22 6.55
C ASN A 39 5.54 -19.33 7.25
N ILE A 40 5.43 -18.01 7.11
CA ILE A 40 6.26 -17.03 7.82
C ILE A 40 5.42 -16.47 8.97
N ARG A 41 5.96 -16.59 10.19
CA ARG A 41 5.32 -16.06 11.41
C ARG A 41 5.81 -14.64 11.68
N ILE A 42 4.98 -13.83 12.33
CA ILE A 42 5.31 -12.45 12.68
C ILE A 42 5.25 -12.23 14.19
N ALA A 43 6.18 -11.40 14.68
CA ALA A 43 6.11 -10.72 15.96
C ALA A 43 5.94 -9.24 15.70
N ASN A 44 4.78 -8.67 16.07
CA ASN A 44 4.52 -7.25 15.85
C ASN A 44 5.45 -6.39 16.71
N VAL A 45 6.08 -5.39 16.11
CA VAL A 45 6.93 -4.43 16.80
C VAL A 45 6.48 -3.00 16.51
N ASP A 46 6.73 -2.11 17.44
CA ASP A 46 6.51 -0.66 17.34
C ASP A 46 7.76 0.12 17.78
N LEU A 47 7.64 1.44 17.91
CA LEU A 47 8.76 2.30 18.32
C LEU A 47 9.34 1.99 19.70
N LEU A 48 8.56 1.37 20.58
CA LEU A 48 8.92 1.07 21.97
C LEU A 48 9.27 -0.40 22.18
N SER A 49 9.04 -1.25 21.18
CA SER A 49 9.24 -2.69 21.29
C SER A 49 10.73 -3.04 21.35
N GLU A 50 11.04 -4.06 22.14
CA GLU A 50 12.33 -4.71 22.05
C GLU A 50 12.39 -5.60 20.80
N LYS A 51 13.56 -5.65 20.16
CA LYS A 51 13.83 -6.57 19.07
C LYS A 51 13.72 -8.02 19.58
N THR A 52 12.96 -8.86 18.89
CA THR A 52 12.79 -10.27 19.21
C THR A 52 13.38 -11.20 18.16
N ASN A 53 13.47 -10.76 16.91
CA ASN A 53 14.02 -11.52 15.80
C ASN A 53 15.13 -10.74 15.07
N GLU A 54 15.94 -11.45 14.28
CA GLU A 54 17.06 -10.85 13.55
C GLU A 54 16.64 -10.16 12.24
N ILE A 55 15.44 -10.48 11.75
CA ILE A 55 14.89 -10.00 10.49
C ILE A 55 13.72 -9.07 10.80
N LEU A 56 13.75 -7.90 10.20
CA LEU A 56 12.65 -6.94 10.26
C LEU A 56 11.93 -6.90 8.91
N VAL A 57 10.63 -7.02 8.94
CA VAL A 57 9.76 -6.78 7.78
C VAL A 57 8.93 -5.52 8.05
N ILE A 58 8.97 -4.58 7.13
CA ILE A 58 8.14 -3.37 7.13
C ILE A 58 6.95 -3.62 6.21
N ASP A 59 5.72 -3.45 6.72
CA ASP A 59 4.51 -3.63 5.91
C ASP A 59 4.48 -2.68 4.71
N GLY A 60 3.82 -3.07 3.65
CA GLY A 60 3.71 -2.28 2.42
C GLY A 60 2.81 -1.06 2.55
N GLY A 61 2.83 -0.17 1.57
CA GLY A 61 1.89 0.93 1.53
C GLY A 61 2.39 2.27 1.02
N GLY A 62 1.78 3.34 1.49
CA GLY A 62 2.06 4.73 1.10
C GLY A 62 2.59 5.62 2.23
N ASN A 63 3.00 5.07 3.35
CA ASN A 63 3.42 5.83 4.53
C ASN A 63 4.91 6.29 4.48
N PHE A 64 5.65 5.95 3.44
CA PHE A 64 7.05 6.37 3.29
C PHE A 64 7.19 7.53 2.30
N VAL A 65 6.35 8.54 2.50
CA VAL A 65 6.33 9.82 1.75
C VAL A 65 6.31 11.00 2.72
N ASP A 66 6.57 12.22 2.24
CA ASP A 66 6.72 13.41 3.10
C ASP A 66 5.46 13.84 3.89
N TYR A 67 4.30 13.26 3.58
CA TYR A 67 3.05 13.47 4.33
C TYR A 67 3.01 12.72 5.67
N TYR A 68 3.83 11.66 5.83
CA TYR A 68 3.79 10.76 6.98
C TYR A 68 5.19 10.53 7.54
N ASP A 69 5.29 10.27 8.83
CA ASP A 69 6.57 10.13 9.51
C ASP A 69 6.78 8.75 10.19
N ASP A 70 5.75 7.88 10.22
CA ASP A 70 5.81 6.62 11.01
C ASP A 70 6.92 5.70 10.57
N VAL A 71 6.97 5.32 9.29
CA VAL A 71 7.99 4.44 8.73
C VAL A 71 9.37 5.07 8.88
N ARG A 72 9.49 6.36 8.55
CA ARG A 72 10.74 7.11 8.67
C ARG A 72 11.28 7.08 10.10
N ASN A 73 10.46 7.45 11.09
CA ASN A 73 10.87 7.51 12.48
C ASN A 73 11.24 6.12 13.02
N PHE A 74 10.47 5.10 12.66
CA PHE A 74 10.77 3.72 13.06
C PHE A 74 12.14 3.26 12.51
N ILE A 75 12.40 3.50 11.24
CA ILE A 75 13.65 3.09 10.59
C ILE A 75 14.85 3.86 11.15
N ILE A 76 14.75 5.18 11.35
CA ILE A 76 15.83 5.97 11.96
C ILE A 76 16.29 5.37 13.29
N GLN A 77 15.34 4.90 14.11
CA GLN A 77 15.65 4.39 15.44
C GLN A 77 16.11 2.93 15.43
N ASN A 78 15.76 2.15 14.40
CA ASN A 78 15.86 0.70 14.46
C ASN A 78 16.75 0.06 13.37
N HIS A 79 17.15 0.78 12.31
CA HIS A 79 17.83 0.19 11.15
C HIS A 79 19.17 -0.52 11.48
N GLU A 80 19.86 -0.12 12.54
CA GLU A 80 21.11 -0.76 12.95
C GLU A 80 20.93 -2.00 13.84
N ARG A 81 19.70 -2.22 14.33
CA ARG A 81 19.38 -3.32 15.27
C ARG A 81 19.20 -4.67 14.59
N TYR A 82 18.92 -4.67 13.27
CA TYR A 82 18.53 -5.88 12.54
C TYR A 82 19.64 -6.33 11.59
N LYS A 83 19.80 -7.65 11.47
CA LYS A 83 20.71 -8.26 10.50
C LYS A 83 20.19 -8.11 9.08
N GLU A 84 18.87 -8.08 8.92
CA GLU A 84 18.21 -7.93 7.64
C GLU A 84 16.92 -7.12 7.77
N ILE A 85 16.67 -6.25 6.79
CA ILE A 85 15.49 -5.39 6.71
C ILE A 85 14.83 -5.58 5.36
N ILE A 86 13.54 -5.86 5.35
CA ILE A 86 12.75 -6.08 4.15
C ILE A 86 11.57 -5.11 4.15
N PHE A 87 11.56 -4.20 3.19
CA PHE A 87 10.39 -3.38 2.92
C PHE A 87 9.49 -4.10 1.92
N LEU A 88 8.27 -4.38 2.31
CA LEU A 88 7.23 -4.84 1.37
C LEU A 88 6.84 -3.70 0.42
N PRO A 89 6.11 -3.95 -0.67
CA PRO A 89 5.88 -2.97 -1.72
C PRO A 89 5.36 -1.61 -1.24
N HIS A 90 6.20 -0.58 -1.35
CA HIS A 90 5.94 0.80 -0.93
C HIS A 90 5.95 1.79 -2.09
N THR A 91 5.16 2.88 -1.96
CA THR A 91 5.48 4.16 -2.59
C THR A 91 6.44 4.92 -1.69
N ILE A 92 7.61 5.28 -2.24
CA ILE A 92 8.69 5.95 -1.51
C ILE A 92 9.08 7.21 -2.27
N PHE A 93 8.89 8.37 -1.64
CA PHE A 93 9.20 9.65 -2.27
C PHE A 93 9.26 10.79 -1.25
N GLY A 94 10.08 11.80 -1.53
CA GLY A 94 10.11 13.04 -0.77
C GLY A 94 11.45 13.31 -0.11
N ASN A 95 11.70 14.57 0.17
CA ASN A 95 12.99 15.04 0.67
C ASN A 95 13.32 14.51 2.06
N LYS A 96 12.31 14.38 2.92
CA LYS A 96 12.49 13.82 4.27
C LYS A 96 13.00 12.38 4.25
N GLN A 97 12.72 11.63 3.18
CA GLN A 97 13.06 10.21 3.06
C GLN A 97 14.52 9.99 2.63
N ILE A 98 15.15 11.00 2.01
CA ILE A 98 16.53 10.91 1.52
C ILE A 98 17.51 10.59 2.67
N GLU A 99 17.34 11.23 3.82
CA GLU A 99 18.20 10.99 4.98
C GLU A 99 18.16 9.52 5.42
N VAL A 100 16.95 8.93 5.50
CA VAL A 100 16.78 7.54 5.92
C VAL A 100 17.36 6.60 4.87
N LEU A 101 17.02 6.81 3.59
CA LEU A 101 17.50 5.97 2.49
C LEU A 101 19.02 5.94 2.42
N SER A 102 19.70 7.07 2.69
CA SER A 102 21.17 7.16 2.69
C SER A 102 21.83 6.39 3.83
N LYS A 103 21.11 6.12 4.92
CA LYS A 103 21.60 5.35 6.08
C LYS A 103 21.42 3.84 5.92
N LEU A 104 20.52 3.40 5.04
CA LEU A 104 20.27 1.99 4.79
C LEU A 104 21.47 1.32 4.12
N ARG A 105 21.69 0.05 4.44
CA ARG A 105 22.90 -0.70 4.05
C ARG A 105 22.54 -1.91 3.18
N SER A 106 23.56 -2.67 2.76
CA SER A 106 23.42 -3.85 1.92
C SER A 106 22.57 -5.00 2.51
N ASN A 107 22.29 -4.94 3.80
CA ASN A 107 21.38 -5.85 4.49
C ASN A 107 19.90 -5.47 4.29
N THR A 108 19.62 -4.47 3.48
CA THR A 108 18.26 -3.97 3.24
C THR A 108 17.78 -4.32 1.84
N THR A 109 16.61 -4.93 1.75
CA THR A 109 15.87 -5.18 0.51
C THR A 109 14.61 -4.35 0.48
N ILE A 110 14.39 -3.58 -0.59
CA ILE A 110 13.25 -2.69 -0.74
C ILE A 110 12.45 -3.10 -1.97
N PHE A 111 11.19 -3.47 -1.77
CA PHE A 111 10.24 -3.63 -2.85
C PHE A 111 9.47 -2.33 -3.04
N CYS A 112 9.53 -1.76 -4.24
CA CYS A 112 8.74 -0.60 -4.64
C CYS A 112 7.53 -1.07 -5.43
N ARG A 113 6.34 -0.48 -5.19
CA ARG A 113 5.11 -0.90 -5.88
C ARG A 113 4.88 -0.22 -7.23
N GLU A 114 5.78 0.68 -7.63
CA GLU A 114 5.79 1.38 -8.92
C GLU A 114 7.20 1.90 -9.26
N LYS A 115 7.38 2.28 -10.54
CA LYS A 115 8.70 2.58 -11.11
C LYS A 115 9.32 3.88 -10.56
N GLU A 116 8.51 4.87 -10.25
CA GLU A 116 8.94 6.19 -9.78
C GLU A 116 9.62 6.08 -8.41
N SER A 117 9.04 5.31 -7.49
CA SER A 117 9.67 4.97 -6.21
C SER A 117 10.96 4.18 -6.41
N GLY A 118 10.97 3.21 -7.35
CA GLY A 118 12.17 2.45 -7.66
C GLY A 118 13.33 3.36 -8.06
N LYS A 119 13.11 4.29 -9.02
CA LYS A 119 14.09 5.26 -9.45
C LYS A 119 14.56 6.18 -8.31
N PHE A 120 13.61 6.63 -7.48
CA PHE A 120 13.92 7.47 -6.33
C PHE A 120 14.81 6.73 -5.33
N VAL A 121 14.44 5.52 -4.94
CA VAL A 121 15.23 4.69 -4.00
C VAL A 121 16.60 4.38 -4.57
N ASP A 122 16.72 3.98 -5.83
CA ASP A 122 18.00 3.73 -6.52
C ASP A 122 18.93 4.95 -6.51
N SER A 123 18.36 6.16 -6.46
CA SER A 123 19.14 7.39 -6.41
C SER A 123 19.79 7.62 -5.04
N PHE A 124 19.18 7.21 -3.95
CA PHE A 124 19.59 7.57 -2.60
C PHE A 124 20.00 6.40 -1.71
N ALA A 125 19.48 5.18 -1.95
CA ALA A 125 19.80 3.96 -1.20
C ALA A 125 20.77 3.06 -1.97
N LYS A 126 21.93 3.58 -2.34
CA LYS A 126 22.92 2.94 -3.23
C LYS A 126 23.40 1.56 -2.81
N SER A 127 23.34 1.25 -1.52
CA SER A 127 23.78 -0.04 -0.97
C SER A 127 22.67 -1.08 -0.88
N CYS A 128 21.40 -0.69 -1.08
CA CYS A 128 20.26 -1.58 -0.90
C CYS A 128 19.98 -2.41 -2.15
N ASN A 129 19.31 -3.55 -1.95
CA ASN A 129 18.70 -4.31 -3.04
C ASN A 129 17.32 -3.73 -3.33
N VAL A 130 17.08 -3.25 -4.56
CA VAL A 130 15.82 -2.60 -4.94
C VAL A 130 15.13 -3.41 -6.01
N PHE A 131 13.85 -3.71 -5.80
CA PHE A 131 13.02 -4.48 -6.71
C PHE A 131 11.67 -3.82 -6.92
N LEU A 132 11.09 -4.02 -8.09
CA LEU A 132 9.70 -3.66 -8.37
C LEU A 132 8.78 -4.86 -8.11
N TRP A 133 7.67 -4.62 -7.42
CA TRP A 133 6.64 -5.62 -7.23
C TRP A 133 5.26 -4.98 -7.10
N HIS A 134 4.22 -5.79 -7.28
CA HIS A 134 2.84 -5.32 -7.09
C HIS A 134 2.54 -5.09 -5.61
N ASP A 135 1.61 -4.17 -5.34
CA ASP A 135 1.09 -3.91 -3.99
C ASP A 135 0.58 -5.19 -3.32
N CYS A 136 0.81 -5.33 -2.00
CA CYS A 136 0.35 -6.50 -1.25
C CYS A 136 -1.16 -6.67 -1.24
N ALA A 137 -1.92 -5.61 -1.49
CA ALA A 137 -3.38 -5.68 -1.65
C ALA A 137 -3.82 -6.68 -2.73
N PHE A 138 -2.98 -6.96 -3.73
CA PHE A 138 -3.26 -7.96 -4.78
C PHE A 138 -3.18 -9.42 -4.33
N TYR A 139 -2.72 -9.69 -3.11
CA TYR A 139 -2.78 -11.04 -2.52
C TYR A 139 -4.12 -11.35 -1.84
N ASN A 140 -5.06 -10.40 -1.86
CA ASN A 140 -6.43 -10.68 -1.47
C ASN A 140 -7.16 -11.42 -2.60
N SER A 141 -8.01 -12.36 -2.22
CA SER A 141 -8.96 -13.02 -3.10
C SER A 141 -10.36 -12.77 -2.56
N PHE A 142 -11.13 -11.97 -3.27
CA PHE A 142 -12.53 -11.70 -2.94
C PHE A 142 -13.45 -12.47 -3.89
N GLU A 143 -14.55 -12.98 -3.37
CA GLU A 143 -15.61 -13.48 -4.24
C GLU A 143 -16.15 -12.30 -5.07
N LYS A 144 -16.26 -12.51 -6.37
CA LYS A 144 -16.87 -11.50 -7.24
C LYS A 144 -18.30 -11.28 -6.77
N SER A 145 -18.60 -10.06 -6.38
CA SER A 145 -19.96 -9.72 -5.98
C SER A 145 -20.87 -9.65 -7.20
N GLU A 146 -22.14 -10.06 -7.02
CA GLU A 146 -23.16 -9.81 -8.03
C GLU A 146 -23.16 -8.33 -8.45
N MET A 147 -23.63 -8.05 -9.69
CA MET A 147 -23.66 -6.69 -10.20
C MET A 147 -24.50 -5.81 -9.27
N GLY A 148 -23.85 -4.88 -8.57
CA GLY A 148 -24.52 -3.81 -7.85
C GLY A 148 -25.24 -2.85 -8.81
N LYS A 149 -25.84 -1.79 -8.29
CA LYS A 149 -26.56 -0.78 -9.09
C LYS A 149 -25.97 0.61 -8.85
N GLY A 150 -25.90 1.40 -9.93
CA GLY A 150 -25.48 2.79 -9.84
C GLY A 150 -23.98 2.99 -9.64
N ILE A 151 -23.61 4.21 -9.27
CA ILE A 151 -22.24 4.69 -9.18
C ILE A 151 -21.95 5.13 -7.76
N LEU A 152 -20.83 4.64 -7.19
CA LEU A 152 -20.25 5.16 -5.97
C LEU A 152 -19.18 6.20 -6.32
N ASN A 153 -19.32 7.43 -5.83
CA ASN A 153 -18.25 8.40 -5.78
C ASN A 153 -17.54 8.26 -4.43
N ALA A 154 -16.30 7.77 -4.45
CA ALA A 154 -15.52 7.47 -3.25
C ALA A 154 -14.19 8.25 -3.28
N PHE A 155 -14.29 9.56 -3.41
CA PHE A 155 -13.14 10.46 -3.43
C PHE A 155 -12.69 10.79 -2.02
N ARG A 156 -11.41 11.01 -1.88
CA ARG A 156 -10.76 11.36 -0.62
C ARG A 156 -11.06 12.79 -0.19
N SER A 157 -11.08 12.99 1.12
CA SER A 157 -11.29 14.31 1.76
C SER A 157 -10.04 14.85 2.48
N ASP A 158 -8.88 14.18 2.31
CA ASP A 158 -7.63 14.52 2.98
C ASP A 158 -6.65 15.31 2.09
N CYS A 159 -5.45 15.61 2.62
CA CYS A 159 -4.43 16.45 1.98
C CYS A 159 -3.87 15.91 0.65
N GLU A 160 -4.11 14.66 0.29
CA GLU A 160 -3.72 14.13 -1.00
C GLU A 160 -4.78 14.36 -2.09
N SER A 161 -5.94 14.94 -1.79
CA SER A 161 -6.95 15.28 -2.80
C SER A 161 -6.47 16.47 -3.65
N ILE A 162 -6.76 16.40 -4.95
CA ILE A 162 -6.56 17.52 -5.90
C ILE A 162 -7.88 18.00 -6.49
N LEU A 163 -8.99 17.39 -6.10
CA LEU A 163 -10.30 17.76 -6.62
C LEU A 163 -10.70 19.15 -6.12
N LYS A 164 -11.04 20.04 -7.02
CA LYS A 164 -11.59 21.36 -6.71
C LYS A 164 -13.03 21.31 -6.24
N PHE A 165 -13.74 20.27 -6.65
CA PHE A 165 -15.12 20.03 -6.31
C PHE A 165 -15.33 18.53 -6.00
N ILE A 166 -15.99 18.24 -4.89
CA ILE A 166 -16.38 16.89 -4.51
C ILE A 166 -17.89 16.77 -4.73
N PRO A 167 -18.38 15.75 -5.45
CA PRO A 167 -19.81 15.54 -5.65
C PRO A 167 -20.57 15.46 -4.32
N GLU A 168 -21.78 16.01 -4.23
CA GLU A 168 -22.62 15.93 -3.03
C GLU A 168 -22.88 14.49 -2.57
N SER A 169 -22.95 13.55 -3.53
CA SER A 169 -23.11 12.12 -3.26
C SER A 169 -21.82 11.40 -2.87
N ASN A 170 -20.72 12.12 -2.63
CA ASN A 170 -19.44 11.52 -2.31
C ASN A 170 -19.45 10.89 -0.91
N ILE A 171 -18.92 9.68 -0.82
CA ILE A 171 -18.67 8.99 0.44
C ILE A 171 -17.21 8.56 0.49
N ASP A 172 -16.38 9.24 1.29
CA ASP A 172 -15.00 8.80 1.53
C ASP A 172 -15.00 7.55 2.43
N ILE A 173 -15.28 6.41 1.83
CA ILE A 173 -15.44 5.12 2.52
C ILE A 173 -14.17 4.65 3.23
N SER A 174 -13.01 5.22 2.89
CA SER A 174 -11.72 4.84 3.50
C SER A 174 -11.41 5.66 4.75
N TYR A 175 -11.96 6.86 4.89
CA TYR A 175 -11.57 7.83 5.92
C TYR A 175 -11.82 7.34 7.36
N ASN A 176 -12.96 6.69 7.62
CA ASN A 176 -13.36 6.24 8.94
C ASN A 176 -12.86 4.84 9.31
N GLY A 177 -12.06 4.22 8.46
CA GLY A 177 -11.43 2.93 8.73
C GLY A 177 -10.17 3.09 9.57
N PHE A 178 -10.02 2.23 10.56
CA PHE A 178 -8.73 1.96 11.19
C PHE A 178 -8.20 0.65 10.60
N ALA A 179 -6.89 0.55 10.47
CA ALA A 179 -6.25 -0.64 9.94
C ALA A 179 -6.60 -1.95 10.70
N THR A 180 -7.23 -1.85 11.87
CA THR A 180 -7.69 -2.97 12.68
C THR A 180 -9.17 -3.30 12.52
N LYS A 181 -9.95 -2.48 11.78
CA LYS A 181 -11.39 -2.75 11.58
C LYS A 181 -11.61 -3.92 10.61
N PRO A 182 -12.66 -4.72 10.83
CA PRO A 182 -13.10 -5.72 9.86
C PRO A 182 -13.38 -5.09 8.51
N LEU A 183 -12.96 -5.75 7.43
CA LEU A 183 -13.14 -5.25 6.07
C LEU A 183 -14.57 -5.34 5.55
N ASN A 184 -15.47 -6.04 6.24
CA ASN A 184 -16.81 -6.36 5.75
C ASN A 184 -17.58 -5.10 5.33
N GLU A 185 -17.65 -4.07 6.18
CA GLU A 185 -18.36 -2.83 5.84
C GLU A 185 -17.81 -2.16 4.58
N PHE A 186 -16.49 -2.18 4.42
CA PHE A 186 -15.82 -1.60 3.27
C PHE A 186 -16.09 -2.41 1.99
N LEU A 187 -16.02 -3.73 2.07
CA LEU A 187 -16.30 -4.62 0.96
C LEU A 187 -17.78 -4.58 0.58
N ASP A 188 -18.69 -4.62 1.57
CA ASP A 188 -20.13 -4.56 1.37
C ASP A 188 -20.54 -3.25 0.71
N THR A 189 -19.96 -2.12 1.14
CA THR A 189 -20.23 -0.82 0.52
C THR A 189 -19.84 -0.82 -0.96
N ILE A 190 -18.62 -1.26 -1.31
CA ILE A 190 -18.19 -1.32 -2.71
C ILE A 190 -19.05 -2.28 -3.51
N SER A 191 -19.45 -3.40 -2.91
CA SER A 191 -20.24 -4.47 -3.58
C SER A 191 -21.61 -4.01 -4.03
N GLN A 192 -22.22 -3.03 -3.36
CA GLN A 192 -23.56 -2.52 -3.69
C GLN A 192 -23.63 -1.75 -5.02
N PHE A 193 -22.47 -1.33 -5.56
CA PHE A 193 -22.40 -0.49 -6.75
C PHE A 193 -21.85 -1.26 -7.97
N GLU A 194 -22.29 -0.85 -9.18
CA GLU A 194 -21.78 -1.37 -10.45
C GLU A 194 -20.46 -0.70 -10.83
N GLN A 195 -20.36 0.61 -10.58
CA GLN A 195 -19.22 1.44 -10.94
C GLN A 195 -18.73 2.25 -9.75
N ILE A 196 -17.39 2.39 -9.68
CA ILE A 196 -16.71 3.15 -8.64
C ILE A 196 -15.87 4.25 -9.29
N ASN A 197 -16.09 5.50 -8.87
CA ASN A 197 -15.24 6.64 -9.19
C ASN A 197 -14.42 7.00 -7.95
N THR A 198 -13.10 7.03 -8.05
CA THR A 198 -12.26 7.23 -6.85
C THR A 198 -10.86 7.73 -7.19
N ASP A 199 -10.28 8.52 -6.30
CA ASP A 199 -8.85 8.87 -6.24
C ASP A 199 -8.12 8.12 -5.10
N ARG A 200 -8.82 7.19 -4.41
CA ARG A 200 -8.23 6.30 -3.42
C ARG A 200 -7.76 5.01 -4.06
N LEU A 201 -6.43 4.82 -4.09
CA LEU A 201 -5.79 3.67 -4.73
C LEU A 201 -6.37 2.33 -4.27
N HIS A 202 -6.54 2.12 -2.96
CA HIS A 202 -6.99 0.83 -2.44
C HIS A 202 -8.50 0.60 -2.58
N VAL A 203 -9.29 1.67 -2.68
CA VAL A 203 -10.70 1.55 -3.14
C VAL A 203 -10.72 1.02 -4.56
N ALA A 204 -9.86 1.57 -5.44
CA ALA A 204 -9.77 1.11 -6.83
C ALA A 204 -9.29 -0.34 -6.93
N ILE A 205 -8.21 -0.72 -6.21
CA ILE A 205 -7.71 -2.10 -6.21
C ILE A 205 -8.80 -3.07 -5.74
N THR A 206 -9.46 -2.75 -4.63
CA THR A 206 -10.52 -3.60 -4.07
C THR A 206 -11.69 -3.74 -5.03
N ALA A 207 -12.15 -2.63 -5.63
CA ALA A 207 -13.24 -2.65 -6.60
C ALA A 207 -12.89 -3.48 -7.85
N VAL A 208 -11.64 -3.38 -8.34
CA VAL A 208 -11.16 -4.22 -9.45
C VAL A 208 -11.20 -5.69 -9.09
N LEU A 209 -10.73 -6.07 -7.89
CA LEU A 209 -10.73 -7.46 -7.43
C LEU A 209 -12.14 -8.00 -7.23
N LEU A 210 -13.10 -7.15 -6.81
CA LEU A 210 -14.54 -7.48 -6.73
C LEU A 210 -15.23 -7.54 -8.11
N GLY A 211 -14.53 -7.20 -9.20
CA GLY A 211 -15.07 -7.23 -10.57
C GLY A 211 -15.89 -6.00 -10.97
N LYS A 212 -15.83 -4.91 -10.20
CA LYS A 212 -16.57 -3.66 -10.49
C LYS A 212 -15.91 -2.86 -11.60
N LYS A 213 -16.67 -2.01 -12.31
CA LYS A 213 -16.12 -0.99 -13.20
C LYS A 213 -15.50 0.12 -12.37
N VAL A 214 -14.31 0.56 -12.74
CA VAL A 214 -13.55 1.56 -11.95
C VAL A 214 -13.05 2.69 -12.83
N ASN A 215 -13.29 3.91 -12.39
CA ASN A 215 -12.61 5.10 -12.86
C ASN A 215 -11.67 5.59 -11.74
N LEU A 216 -10.37 5.42 -11.95
CA LEU A 216 -9.34 5.89 -11.03
C LEU A 216 -8.84 7.26 -11.46
N TYR A 217 -8.82 8.20 -10.52
CA TYR A 217 -8.39 9.57 -10.71
C TYR A 217 -7.01 9.83 -10.10
N PRO A 218 -6.29 10.86 -10.58
CA PRO A 218 -5.02 11.26 -10.00
C PRO A 218 -5.21 11.77 -8.56
N ASN A 219 -4.13 11.70 -7.79
CA ASN A 219 -4.01 12.36 -6.49
C ASN A 219 -2.88 13.42 -6.56
N SER A 220 -2.53 14.06 -5.44
CA SER A 220 -1.60 15.19 -5.39
C SER A 220 -0.18 14.90 -5.89
N TYR A 221 0.16 13.64 -6.12
CA TYR A 221 1.45 13.21 -6.66
C TYR A 221 1.29 11.96 -7.54
N PHE A 222 2.36 11.45 -8.08
CA PHE A 222 2.37 10.40 -9.11
C PHE A 222 1.73 9.05 -8.71
N LYS A 223 1.47 8.79 -7.43
CA LYS A 223 1.13 7.45 -6.88
C LYS A 223 0.07 6.71 -7.67
N ASN A 224 -1.12 7.32 -7.83
CA ASN A 224 -2.25 6.64 -8.46
C ASN A 224 -1.94 6.29 -9.93
N LYS A 225 -1.37 7.24 -10.67
CA LYS A 225 -0.98 7.03 -12.08
C LYS A 225 0.09 5.96 -12.21
N ALA A 226 1.13 6.03 -11.38
CA ALA A 226 2.26 5.12 -11.46
C ALA A 226 1.89 3.68 -11.07
N VAL A 227 1.06 3.49 -10.03
CA VAL A 227 0.54 2.16 -9.68
C VAL A 227 -0.45 1.65 -10.72
N PHE A 228 -1.28 2.55 -11.31
CA PHE A 228 -2.12 2.18 -12.44
C PHE A 228 -1.29 1.62 -13.59
N ASP A 229 -0.27 2.36 -14.04
CA ASP A 229 0.56 1.95 -15.17
C ASP A 229 1.30 0.64 -14.93
N TYR A 230 1.78 0.42 -13.71
CA TYR A 230 2.56 -0.77 -13.38
C TYR A 230 1.70 -2.00 -13.08
N SER A 231 0.56 -1.82 -12.42
CA SER A 231 -0.21 -2.95 -11.86
C SER A 231 -1.64 -3.07 -12.38
N LEU A 232 -2.35 -1.94 -12.52
CA LEU A 232 -3.80 -1.94 -12.76
C LEU A 232 -4.18 -1.91 -14.24
N SER A 233 -3.34 -1.33 -15.11
CA SER A 233 -3.64 -1.16 -16.54
C SER A 233 -3.94 -2.46 -17.30
N LYS A 234 -3.55 -3.59 -16.76
CA LYS A 234 -3.84 -4.93 -17.32
C LYS A 234 -5.25 -5.45 -17.04
N PHE A 235 -5.99 -4.82 -16.12
CA PHE A 235 -7.35 -5.23 -15.81
C PHE A 235 -8.33 -4.53 -16.76
N PRO A 236 -9.30 -5.27 -17.37
CA PRO A 236 -10.19 -4.70 -18.37
C PRO A 236 -11.30 -3.82 -17.78
N ASN A 237 -11.49 -3.85 -16.48
CA ASN A 237 -12.56 -3.18 -15.76
C ASN A 237 -12.14 -1.89 -15.06
N ILE A 238 -10.95 -1.34 -15.38
CA ILE A 238 -10.49 -0.07 -14.81
C ILE A 238 -9.96 0.88 -15.88
N ASN A 239 -10.30 2.15 -15.74
CA ASN A 239 -9.77 3.25 -16.53
C ASN A 239 -9.05 4.25 -15.62
N PHE A 240 -7.97 4.87 -16.13
CA PHE A 240 -7.37 6.04 -15.50
C PHE A 240 -7.88 7.30 -16.19
N ILE A 241 -8.43 8.22 -15.42
CA ILE A 241 -9.06 9.44 -15.93
C ILE A 241 -8.08 10.60 -15.73
N ASN A 242 -7.48 11.06 -16.81
CA ASN A 242 -6.49 12.16 -16.81
C ASN A 242 -7.11 13.58 -16.79
N GLN A 243 -8.42 13.70 -16.76
CA GLN A 243 -9.07 15.00 -16.82
C GLN A 243 -9.30 15.56 -15.42
N ASP A 244 -9.08 16.87 -15.30
CA ASP A 244 -9.64 17.66 -14.20
C ASP A 244 -11.16 17.52 -14.29
N ILE A 245 -11.72 16.70 -13.37
CA ILE A 245 -13.16 16.51 -13.33
C ILE A 245 -13.71 17.56 -12.39
N PHE A 246 -14.51 18.38 -13.02
CA PHE A 246 -15.28 19.51 -12.50
C PHE A 246 -14.55 20.85 -12.47
#